data_9246d92408fa32f60ceb9d795f60c0df
#
_entry.id   9246d92408fa32f60ceb9d795f60c0df
#
_cell.length_a   1.000
_cell.length_b   1.000
_cell.length_c   1.000
_cell.angle_alpha   90.00
_cell.angle_beta   90.00
_cell.angle_gamma   90.00
#
_symmetry.space_group_name_H-M   'P 1'
#
loop_
_entity.id
_entity.type
_entity.pdbx_description
1 polymer ?
#
loop_
_entity_poly.entity_id
_entity_poly.type
_entity_poly.pdbx_seq_one_letter_code
_entity_poly.pdbx_strand_id
1 'polypeptide(L)'
;MIDSLYIAWQYVRWNRGKTLVLITSITLIAFLPLALQIVLQESEHQLQSRAVNTPLLIGAKGSALDLVMNSLYFDDEAPQAINMQAVGQVEDTDLAQAIPLYVRFQSRGFPIVGTSLDYFDFRQLQIEQGRMYAFLGETVIGADVAERLAVVPGGSLVSSPDNLFDIAGVYPLKMKVSGVLARSHSPDDLAIFVDLRTAWVIQGFGHGHQDLVKSRDATVILNQDEKTVTANAKLLQYTEISEDNIDSFHFHGDESIYPITAVLAQPHDDKSSALLRGRYLDDIVYQVVKPDDVIEGLMENIFRIKNVINAVIFIVGIATVLTIVLVFILSLRIRRDEMNTIFRIGCSRMTTMRLLAAEILIILLASALLCTALLWLVKINSGGLVRSFIL
;
A
#
# COMPACT_ATOMS: atom_id res chain seq x y z
N MET A 1 26.25 -47.38 9.03
CA MET A 1 25.69 -46.02 8.97
C MET A 1 24.20 -45.96 9.35
N ILE A 2 23.37 -46.87 8.85
CA ILE A 2 21.91 -46.89 9.13
C ILE A 2 21.66 -47.10 10.65
N ASP A 3 22.40 -48.00 11.28
CA ASP A 3 22.27 -48.28 12.73
C ASP A 3 22.60 -47.06 13.61
N SER A 4 23.59 -46.28 13.22
CA SER A 4 23.96 -45.04 13.96
C SER A 4 22.88 -43.96 13.84
N LEU A 5 22.22 -43.84 12.68
CA LEU A 5 21.06 -42.94 12.45
C LEU A 5 19.86 -43.37 13.26
N TYR A 6 19.56 -44.67 13.30
CA TYR A 6 18.44 -45.21 14.09
C TYR A 6 18.61 -44.94 15.58
N ILE A 7 19.82 -45.22 16.13
CA ILE A 7 20.14 -44.96 17.54
C ILE A 7 20.07 -43.44 17.85
N ALA A 8 20.59 -42.59 16.95
CA ALA A 8 20.53 -41.15 17.12
C ALA A 8 19.05 -40.65 17.12
N TRP A 9 18.22 -41.18 16.23
CA TRP A 9 16.77 -40.91 16.20
C TRP A 9 16.05 -41.29 17.51
N GLN A 10 16.33 -42.49 18.04
CA GLN A 10 15.77 -42.91 19.31
C GLN A 10 16.23 -42.02 20.48
N TYR A 11 17.47 -41.55 20.46
CA TYR A 11 17.98 -40.65 21.47
C TYR A 11 17.29 -39.27 21.40
N VAL A 12 17.16 -38.68 20.20
CA VAL A 12 16.44 -37.43 19.96
C VAL A 12 15.01 -37.54 20.46
N ARG A 13 14.34 -38.67 20.18
CA ARG A 13 12.97 -38.96 20.63
C ARG A 13 12.86 -39.13 22.14
N TRP A 14 13.87 -39.67 22.80
CA TRP A 14 13.89 -39.87 24.26
C TRP A 14 14.10 -38.51 24.96
N ASN A 15 14.98 -37.66 24.45
CA ASN A 15 15.31 -36.34 25.01
C ASN A 15 14.51 -35.22 24.37
N ARG A 16 13.17 -35.36 24.26
CA ARG A 16 12.29 -34.43 23.52
C ARG A 16 12.44 -32.97 23.94
N GLY A 17 12.50 -32.67 25.26
CA GLY A 17 12.60 -31.31 25.76
C GLY A 17 13.87 -30.59 25.30
N LYS A 18 15.04 -31.24 25.45
CA LYS A 18 16.34 -30.72 25.01
C LYS A 18 16.34 -30.52 23.47
N THR A 19 15.88 -31.52 22.74
CA THR A 19 15.85 -31.49 21.27
C THR A 19 14.95 -30.39 20.75
N LEU A 20 13.77 -30.23 21.36
CA LEU A 20 12.82 -29.18 20.96
C LEU A 20 13.39 -27.79 21.18
N VAL A 21 14.03 -27.54 22.34
CA VAL A 21 14.70 -26.26 22.62
C VAL A 21 15.79 -25.96 21.58
N LEU A 22 16.61 -26.95 21.22
CA LEU A 22 17.66 -26.79 20.22
C LEU A 22 17.09 -26.49 18.83
N ILE A 23 16.11 -27.28 18.38
CA ILE A 23 15.47 -27.07 17.08
C ILE A 23 14.83 -25.67 17.02
N THR A 24 14.06 -25.30 18.05
CA THR A 24 13.38 -24.00 18.09
C THR A 24 14.40 -22.84 18.11
N SER A 25 15.47 -22.94 18.90
CA SER A 25 16.49 -21.90 18.98
C SER A 25 17.22 -21.71 17.63
N ILE A 26 17.66 -22.81 17.01
CA ILE A 26 18.35 -22.76 15.71
C ILE A 26 17.40 -22.21 14.64
N THR A 27 16.16 -22.69 14.63
CA THR A 27 15.13 -22.22 13.69
C THR A 27 14.86 -20.72 13.86
N LEU A 28 14.64 -20.24 15.08
CA LEU A 28 14.32 -18.83 15.34
C LEU A 28 15.44 -17.89 14.91
N ILE A 29 16.69 -18.26 15.23
CA ILE A 29 17.87 -17.45 14.90
C ILE A 29 18.08 -17.37 13.37
N ALA A 30 17.84 -18.46 12.64
CA ALA A 30 17.96 -18.48 11.19
C ALA A 30 16.73 -17.83 10.50
N PHE A 31 15.53 -18.03 11.04
CA PHE A 31 14.28 -17.59 10.47
C PHE A 31 14.15 -16.06 10.43
N LEU A 32 14.46 -15.38 11.55
CA LEU A 32 14.16 -13.96 11.72
C LEU A 32 14.87 -13.06 10.68
N PRO A 33 16.20 -13.21 10.44
CA PRO A 33 16.88 -12.43 9.39
C PRO A 33 16.36 -12.76 7.98
N LEU A 34 16.11 -14.03 7.69
CA LEU A 34 15.66 -14.45 6.37
C LEU A 34 14.22 -13.99 6.09
N ALA A 35 13.34 -14.02 7.10
CA ALA A 35 11.99 -13.51 6.99
C ALA A 35 11.99 -11.98 6.73
N LEU A 36 12.81 -11.22 7.45
CA LEU A 36 12.98 -9.79 7.23
C LEU A 36 13.45 -9.50 5.80
N GLN A 37 14.40 -10.27 5.29
CA GLN A 37 14.91 -10.11 3.93
C GLN A 37 13.81 -10.37 2.88
N ILE A 38 12.96 -11.39 3.07
CA ILE A 38 11.83 -11.67 2.16
C ILE A 38 10.85 -10.50 2.16
N VAL A 39 10.47 -9.97 3.34
CA VAL A 39 9.55 -8.84 3.44
C VAL A 39 10.12 -7.59 2.77
N LEU A 40 11.41 -7.29 2.99
CA LEU A 40 12.06 -6.14 2.35
C LEU A 40 12.10 -6.27 0.83
N GLN A 41 12.45 -7.46 0.30
CA GLN A 41 12.46 -7.70 -1.15
C GLN A 41 11.06 -7.57 -1.76
N GLU A 42 10.04 -8.04 -1.09
CA GLU A 42 8.66 -7.90 -1.55
C GLU A 42 8.22 -6.44 -1.57
N SER A 43 8.58 -5.67 -0.51
CA SER A 43 8.31 -4.23 -0.45
C SER A 43 9.00 -3.47 -1.59
N GLU A 44 10.27 -3.75 -1.82
CA GLU A 44 11.03 -3.18 -2.95
C GLU A 44 10.35 -3.47 -4.29
N HIS A 45 9.96 -4.72 -4.51
CA HIS A 45 9.32 -5.14 -5.76
C HIS A 45 7.98 -4.46 -6.00
N GLN A 46 7.14 -4.35 -4.97
CA GLN A 46 5.82 -3.69 -5.09
C GLN A 46 5.96 -2.19 -5.34
N LEU A 47 6.85 -1.50 -4.62
CA LEU A 47 7.12 -0.08 -4.86
C LEU A 47 7.66 0.14 -6.28
N GLN A 48 8.68 -0.60 -6.67
CA GLN A 48 9.33 -0.41 -7.97
C GLN A 48 8.42 -0.75 -9.15
N SER A 49 7.65 -1.84 -9.07
CA SER A 49 6.79 -2.26 -10.17
C SER A 49 5.76 -1.20 -10.57
N ARG A 50 5.16 -0.51 -9.58
CA ARG A 50 4.18 0.54 -9.86
C ARG A 50 4.83 1.81 -10.44
N ALA A 51 6.02 2.17 -9.96
CA ALA A 51 6.79 3.30 -10.47
C ALA A 51 7.24 3.09 -11.92
N VAL A 52 7.80 1.91 -12.24
CA VAL A 52 8.23 1.53 -13.60
C VAL A 52 7.07 1.58 -14.59
N ASN A 53 5.87 1.13 -14.17
CA ASN A 53 4.66 1.13 -15.01
C ASN A 53 3.96 2.50 -15.08
N THR A 54 4.53 3.55 -14.49
CA THR A 54 4.01 4.91 -14.58
C THR A 54 5.04 5.80 -15.31
N PRO A 55 4.76 6.20 -16.56
CA PRO A 55 5.78 6.85 -17.38
C PRO A 55 6.21 8.20 -16.82
N LEU A 56 5.25 9.13 -16.61
CA LEU A 56 5.52 10.47 -16.12
C LEU A 56 4.40 10.96 -15.18
N LEU A 57 4.80 11.74 -14.18
CA LEU A 57 3.89 12.52 -13.33
C LEU A 57 4.22 14.00 -13.45
N ILE A 58 3.17 14.81 -13.55
CA ILE A 58 3.25 16.27 -13.54
C ILE A 58 2.53 16.78 -12.30
N GLY A 59 3.20 17.61 -11.53
CA GLY A 59 2.64 18.20 -10.31
C GLY A 59 3.25 19.55 -10.01
N ALA A 60 2.88 20.13 -8.88
CA ALA A 60 3.50 21.36 -8.40
C ALA A 60 4.99 21.14 -8.13
N LYS A 61 5.78 22.19 -8.37
CA LYS A 61 7.22 22.16 -8.06
C LYS A 61 7.44 22.05 -6.55
N GLY A 62 8.22 21.06 -6.14
CA GLY A 62 8.45 20.77 -4.73
C GLY A 62 9.11 19.40 -4.54
N SER A 63 8.66 18.67 -3.53
CA SER A 63 9.12 17.30 -3.28
C SER A 63 8.63 16.34 -4.37
N ALA A 64 9.56 15.82 -5.15
CA ALA A 64 9.25 14.78 -6.14
C ALA A 64 8.80 13.48 -5.46
N LEU A 65 9.31 13.20 -4.26
CA LEU A 65 8.95 12.02 -3.50
C LEU A 65 7.48 12.09 -3.04
N ASP A 66 7.06 13.21 -2.44
CA ASP A 66 5.67 13.38 -1.97
C ASP A 66 4.70 13.31 -3.14
N LEU A 67 5.06 13.91 -4.30
CA LEU A 67 4.27 13.81 -5.52
C LEU A 67 4.09 12.36 -5.95
N VAL A 68 5.16 11.57 -5.97
CA VAL A 68 5.11 10.15 -6.36
C VAL A 68 4.36 9.32 -5.33
N MET A 69 4.62 9.51 -4.04
CA MET A 69 3.98 8.75 -2.97
C MET A 69 2.48 9.03 -2.92
N ASN A 70 2.05 10.28 -2.99
CA ASN A 70 0.64 10.64 -3.02
C ASN A 70 -0.06 10.11 -4.29
N SER A 71 0.55 10.30 -5.47
CA SER A 71 -0.11 9.95 -6.74
C SER A 71 -0.17 8.45 -7.03
N LEU A 72 0.83 7.67 -6.57
CA LEU A 72 0.93 6.26 -6.89
C LEU A 72 0.53 5.33 -5.74
N TYR A 73 0.79 5.77 -4.52
CA TYR A 73 0.54 4.94 -3.33
C TYR A 73 -0.55 5.53 -2.43
N PHE A 74 -1.09 6.70 -2.83
CA PHE A 74 -2.20 7.40 -2.16
C PHE A 74 -1.87 7.80 -0.72
N ASP A 75 -0.59 8.17 -0.47
CA ASP A 75 -0.13 8.66 0.82
C ASP A 75 -0.88 9.93 1.24
N ASP A 76 -1.04 10.10 2.55
CA ASP A 76 -1.80 11.19 3.18
C ASP A 76 -1.17 12.57 2.99
N GLU A 77 0.17 12.64 2.78
CA GLU A 77 0.87 13.90 2.52
C GLU A 77 0.61 14.37 1.08
N ALA A 78 -0.48 15.13 0.91
CA ALA A 78 -0.83 15.68 -0.38
C ALA A 78 0.18 16.77 -0.81
N PRO A 79 0.74 16.70 -2.04
CA PRO A 79 1.58 17.77 -2.59
C PRO A 79 0.76 19.05 -2.77
N GLN A 80 1.45 20.16 -3.01
CA GLN A 80 0.76 21.39 -3.38
C GLN A 80 -0.12 21.14 -4.61
N ALA A 81 -1.39 21.55 -4.53
CA ALA A 81 -2.31 21.38 -5.63
C ALA A 81 -1.92 22.21 -6.85
N ILE A 82 -2.14 21.67 -8.02
CA ILE A 82 -2.11 22.35 -9.31
C ILE A 82 -3.53 22.50 -9.84
N ASN A 83 -3.70 23.28 -10.90
CA ASN A 83 -5.02 23.48 -11.51
C ASN A 83 -5.28 22.47 -12.64
N MET A 84 -6.54 22.18 -12.90
CA MET A 84 -6.99 21.33 -14.01
C MET A 84 -6.48 21.80 -15.39
N GLN A 85 -6.09 23.09 -15.53
CA GLN A 85 -5.39 23.60 -16.71
C GLN A 85 -4.15 22.79 -17.10
N ALA A 86 -3.47 22.18 -16.14
CA ALA A 86 -2.31 21.33 -16.41
C ALA A 86 -2.65 20.13 -17.31
N VAL A 87 -3.86 19.60 -17.21
CA VAL A 87 -4.35 18.51 -18.09
C VAL A 87 -4.44 19.01 -19.52
N GLY A 88 -5.15 20.12 -19.75
CA GLY A 88 -5.26 20.73 -21.08
C GLY A 88 -3.89 21.10 -21.69
N GLN A 89 -2.98 21.63 -20.87
CA GLN A 89 -1.62 21.95 -21.33
C GLN A 89 -0.85 20.72 -21.82
N VAL A 90 -1.08 19.54 -21.24
CA VAL A 90 -0.45 18.29 -21.70
C VAL A 90 -1.12 17.81 -22.97
N GLU A 91 -2.45 17.78 -23.02
CA GLU A 91 -3.24 17.35 -24.18
C GLU A 91 -2.98 18.22 -25.42
N ASP A 92 -2.87 19.54 -25.25
CA ASP A 92 -2.54 20.51 -26.31
C ASP A 92 -1.18 20.23 -26.97
N THR A 93 -0.29 19.47 -26.34
CA THR A 93 0.99 19.08 -26.93
C THR A 93 0.90 17.97 -27.92
N ASP A 94 -0.16 17.15 -27.89
CA ASP A 94 -0.32 15.89 -28.64
C ASP A 94 0.86 14.91 -28.41
N LEU A 95 1.52 15.02 -27.25
CA LEU A 95 2.64 14.14 -26.89
C LEU A 95 2.25 13.02 -25.92
N ALA A 96 1.20 13.22 -25.14
CA ALA A 96 0.78 12.29 -24.11
C ALA A 96 -0.72 12.38 -23.83
N GLN A 97 -1.32 11.28 -23.42
CA GLN A 97 -2.63 11.26 -22.78
C GLN A 97 -2.47 11.73 -21.33
N ALA A 98 -3.36 12.61 -20.87
CA ALA A 98 -3.33 13.17 -19.53
C ALA A 98 -4.45 12.60 -18.67
N ILE A 99 -4.10 12.02 -17.54
CA ILE A 99 -5.04 11.46 -16.57
C ILE A 99 -4.92 12.25 -15.28
N PRO A 100 -5.94 13.04 -14.91
CA PRO A 100 -5.93 13.82 -13.68
C PRO A 100 -6.06 12.92 -12.44
N LEU A 101 -5.35 13.29 -11.38
CA LEU A 101 -5.44 12.66 -10.07
C LEU A 101 -5.67 13.72 -9.00
N TYR A 102 -6.63 13.47 -8.13
CA TYR A 102 -6.91 14.28 -6.97
C TYR A 102 -7.00 13.42 -5.72
N VAL A 103 -5.90 13.32 -4.98
CA VAL A 103 -5.75 12.48 -3.80
C VAL A 103 -5.52 13.37 -2.58
N ARG A 104 -6.56 13.60 -1.82
CA ARG A 104 -6.53 14.51 -0.66
C ARG A 104 -7.43 14.08 0.48
N PHE A 105 -8.53 13.42 0.17
CA PHE A 105 -9.57 13.08 1.13
C PHE A 105 -9.52 11.62 1.50
N GLN A 106 -10.19 11.28 2.59
CA GLN A 106 -10.30 9.92 3.08
C GLN A 106 -11.76 9.59 3.46
N SER A 107 -12.03 8.30 3.56
CA SER A 107 -13.23 7.77 4.20
C SER A 107 -12.83 6.60 5.09
N ARG A 108 -13.06 6.71 6.38
CA ARG A 108 -12.71 5.68 7.38
C ARG A 108 -11.25 5.19 7.30
N GLY A 109 -10.32 6.10 6.99
CA GLY A 109 -8.89 5.79 6.87
C GLY A 109 -8.48 5.21 5.51
N PHE A 110 -9.37 5.19 4.52
CA PHE A 110 -9.04 4.81 3.15
C PHE A 110 -9.01 6.06 2.24
N PRO A 111 -8.00 6.21 1.38
CA PRO A 111 -7.88 7.36 0.50
C PRO A 111 -9.01 7.43 -0.53
N ILE A 112 -9.51 8.64 -0.76
CA ILE A 112 -10.44 8.94 -1.84
C ILE A 112 -9.63 9.51 -3.00
N VAL A 113 -9.71 8.86 -4.15
CA VAL A 113 -9.00 9.20 -5.38
C VAL A 113 -10.00 9.72 -6.40
N GLY A 114 -9.99 11.01 -6.65
CA GLY A 114 -10.71 11.64 -7.75
C GLY A 114 -9.92 11.47 -9.06
N THR A 115 -10.54 10.88 -10.08
CA THR A 115 -9.86 10.64 -11.37
C THR A 115 -10.85 10.47 -12.51
N SER A 116 -10.35 10.38 -13.77
CA SER A 116 -11.14 10.04 -14.95
C SER A 116 -11.24 8.51 -15.15
N LEU A 117 -12.12 8.09 -16.05
CA LEU A 117 -12.26 6.67 -16.39
C LEU A 117 -11.00 6.09 -17.04
N ASP A 118 -10.19 6.91 -17.72
CA ASP A 118 -8.94 6.50 -18.35
C ASP A 118 -7.94 5.90 -17.37
N TYR A 119 -8.04 6.27 -16.08
CA TYR A 119 -7.21 5.71 -15.04
C TYR A 119 -7.41 4.20 -14.90
N PHE A 120 -8.64 3.73 -14.99
CA PHE A 120 -8.97 2.30 -14.85
C PHE A 120 -8.43 1.50 -16.04
N ASP A 121 -8.55 2.06 -17.24
CA ASP A 121 -7.99 1.44 -18.46
C ASP A 121 -6.46 1.42 -18.39
N PHE A 122 -5.84 2.53 -17.98
CA PHE A 122 -4.40 2.63 -17.79
C PHE A 122 -3.85 1.63 -16.76
N ARG A 123 -4.56 1.44 -15.65
CA ARG A 123 -4.20 0.49 -14.58
C ARG A 123 -4.75 -0.92 -14.81
N GLN A 124 -5.52 -1.14 -15.88
CA GLN A 124 -6.18 -2.43 -16.22
C GLN A 124 -7.07 -2.94 -15.07
N LEU A 125 -7.73 -2.02 -14.36
CA LEU A 125 -8.64 -2.35 -13.27
C LEU A 125 -9.98 -2.81 -13.81
N GLN A 126 -10.53 -3.88 -13.24
CA GLN A 126 -11.79 -4.46 -13.66
C GLN A 126 -12.81 -4.44 -12.51
N ILE A 127 -14.07 -4.30 -12.85
CA ILE A 127 -15.17 -4.43 -11.88
C ILE A 127 -15.43 -5.93 -11.64
N GLU A 128 -15.44 -6.33 -10.37
CA GLU A 128 -15.83 -7.66 -9.95
C GLU A 128 -17.34 -7.72 -9.60
N GLN A 129 -17.84 -6.66 -8.94
CA GLN A 129 -19.23 -6.58 -8.52
C GLN A 129 -19.81 -5.20 -8.83
N GLY A 130 -21.07 -5.14 -9.25
CA GLY A 130 -21.74 -3.88 -9.56
C GLY A 130 -21.34 -3.30 -10.91
N ARG A 131 -21.14 -1.99 -10.97
CA ARG A 131 -20.78 -1.25 -12.18
C ARG A 131 -19.82 -0.08 -11.87
N MET A 132 -19.20 0.47 -12.90
CA MET A 132 -18.46 1.73 -12.80
C MET A 132 -19.37 2.88 -12.37
N TYR A 133 -18.84 3.88 -11.69
CA TYR A 133 -19.57 5.10 -11.39
C TYR A 133 -19.99 5.83 -12.70
N ALA A 134 -21.20 6.35 -12.72
CA ALA A 134 -21.74 7.07 -13.87
C ALA A 134 -22.37 8.41 -13.48
N PHE A 135 -22.67 8.59 -12.20
CA PHE A 135 -23.33 9.77 -11.68
C PHE A 135 -22.50 10.42 -10.59
N LEU A 136 -22.68 11.72 -10.44
CA LEU A 136 -22.08 12.50 -9.36
C LEU A 136 -22.46 11.88 -7.99
N GLY A 137 -21.48 11.73 -7.09
CA GLY A 137 -21.68 11.11 -5.77
C GLY A 137 -21.62 9.59 -5.75
N GLU A 138 -21.42 8.93 -6.89
CA GLU A 138 -21.13 7.50 -6.92
C GLU A 138 -19.64 7.23 -6.72
N THR A 139 -19.32 6.04 -6.19
CA THR A 139 -17.96 5.61 -5.94
C THR A 139 -17.77 4.14 -6.30
N VAL A 140 -16.57 3.81 -6.76
CA VAL A 140 -16.09 2.44 -6.91
C VAL A 140 -14.99 2.21 -5.90
N ILE A 141 -15.03 1.08 -5.21
CA ILE A 141 -14.09 0.78 -4.13
C ILE A 141 -13.19 -0.40 -4.48
N GLY A 142 -11.96 -0.35 -3.98
CA GLY A 142 -11.00 -1.44 -4.09
C GLY A 142 -11.44 -2.68 -3.28
N ALA A 143 -10.89 -3.84 -3.65
CA ALA A 143 -11.27 -5.12 -3.05
C ALA A 143 -11.01 -5.17 -1.53
N ASP A 144 -9.89 -4.62 -1.05
CA ASP A 144 -9.55 -4.60 0.38
C ASP A 144 -10.44 -3.63 1.16
N VAL A 145 -10.87 -2.51 0.54
CA VAL A 145 -11.85 -1.58 1.14
C VAL A 145 -13.17 -2.30 1.35
N ALA A 146 -13.67 -3.00 0.32
CA ALA A 146 -14.92 -3.75 0.38
C ALA A 146 -14.88 -4.81 1.49
N GLU A 147 -13.78 -5.55 1.58
CA GLU A 147 -13.59 -6.62 2.58
C GLU A 147 -13.49 -6.04 4.01
N ARG A 148 -12.62 -5.03 4.23
CA ARG A 148 -12.37 -4.47 5.58
C ARG A 148 -13.56 -3.70 6.12
N LEU A 149 -14.31 -2.99 5.27
CA LEU A 149 -15.48 -2.22 5.68
C LEU A 149 -16.79 -3.01 5.57
N ALA A 150 -16.75 -4.23 5.02
CA ALA A 150 -17.92 -5.07 4.74
C ALA A 150 -18.99 -4.32 3.92
N VAL A 151 -18.58 -3.54 2.90
CA VAL A 151 -19.45 -2.74 2.03
C VAL A 151 -19.56 -3.43 0.66
N VAL A 152 -20.78 -3.49 0.15
CA VAL A 152 -21.12 -4.06 -1.15
C VAL A 152 -21.78 -2.99 -2.04
N PRO A 153 -21.89 -3.21 -3.37
CA PRO A 153 -22.63 -2.30 -4.24
C PRO A 153 -24.04 -2.03 -3.71
N GLY A 154 -24.43 -0.76 -3.72
CA GLY A 154 -25.67 -0.25 -3.08
C GLY A 154 -25.45 0.27 -1.64
N GLY A 155 -24.33 -0.05 -1.00
CA GLY A 155 -23.93 0.56 0.27
C GLY A 155 -23.49 2.01 0.12
N SER A 156 -23.07 2.64 1.20
CA SER A 156 -22.60 4.02 1.18
C SER A 156 -21.38 4.23 2.10
N LEU A 157 -20.55 5.19 1.71
CA LEU A 157 -19.38 5.68 2.46
C LEU A 157 -19.52 7.18 2.66
N VAL A 158 -18.95 7.70 3.74
CA VAL A 158 -18.98 9.13 4.06
C VAL A 158 -17.55 9.65 4.05
N SER A 159 -17.29 10.72 3.30
CA SER A 159 -15.99 11.37 3.28
C SER A 159 -15.66 11.99 4.64
N SER A 160 -14.39 11.92 5.05
CA SER A 160 -13.91 12.64 6.23
C SER A 160 -13.73 14.14 5.89
N PRO A 161 -14.01 15.05 6.82
CA PRO A 161 -13.71 16.47 6.62
C PRO A 161 -12.18 16.67 6.50
N ASP A 162 -11.77 17.58 5.65
CA ASP A 162 -10.34 17.93 5.43
C ASP A 162 -9.71 18.53 6.72
N ASN A 163 -10.50 19.22 7.52
CA ASN A 163 -10.09 19.78 8.80
C ASN A 163 -11.21 19.64 9.85
N LEU A 164 -10.92 18.94 10.94
CA LEU A 164 -11.84 18.76 12.08
C LEU A 164 -12.25 20.08 12.77
N PHE A 165 -11.50 21.15 12.51
CA PHE A 165 -11.72 22.48 13.12
C PHE A 165 -12.40 23.48 12.16
N ASP A 166 -12.69 23.09 10.93
CA ASP A 166 -13.35 23.97 9.97
C ASP A 166 -14.86 23.98 10.22
N ILE A 167 -15.28 24.86 11.13
CA ILE A 167 -16.67 25.04 11.54
C ILE A 167 -17.53 25.69 10.40
N ALA A 168 -16.86 26.18 9.34
CA ALA A 168 -17.48 27.09 8.38
C ALA A 168 -17.84 26.46 7.03
N GLY A 169 -17.58 25.14 6.79
CA GLY A 169 -17.76 24.96 5.44
C GLY A 169 -17.96 23.67 4.73
N VAL A 170 -17.21 22.68 4.94
CA VAL A 170 -17.29 21.49 4.09
C VAL A 170 -17.99 20.37 4.82
N TYR A 171 -19.22 20.07 4.40
CA TYR A 171 -19.95 18.95 4.99
C TYR A 171 -19.47 17.63 4.39
N PRO A 172 -19.31 16.58 5.20
CA PRO A 172 -18.98 15.25 4.70
C PRO A 172 -19.99 14.78 3.66
N LEU A 173 -19.51 14.34 2.50
CA LEU A 173 -20.37 13.82 1.44
C LEU A 173 -20.60 12.32 1.64
N LYS A 174 -21.86 11.91 1.63
CA LYS A 174 -22.25 10.51 1.59
C LYS A 174 -22.26 10.05 0.13
N MET A 175 -21.37 9.12 -0.19
CA MET A 175 -21.17 8.57 -1.53
C MET A 175 -21.79 7.18 -1.63
N LYS A 176 -22.48 6.89 -2.72
CA LYS A 176 -23.11 5.60 -3.00
C LYS A 176 -22.09 4.68 -3.69
N VAL A 177 -21.89 3.49 -3.14
CA VAL A 177 -21.02 2.48 -3.77
C VAL A 177 -21.73 1.85 -4.96
N SER A 178 -21.23 2.10 -6.17
CA SER A 178 -21.75 1.56 -7.44
C SER A 178 -21.10 0.24 -7.83
N GLY A 179 -19.83 0.04 -7.45
CA GLY A 179 -19.09 -1.18 -7.77
C GLY A 179 -17.91 -1.45 -6.85
N VAL A 180 -17.42 -2.67 -6.94
CA VAL A 180 -16.21 -3.16 -6.27
C VAL A 180 -15.26 -3.65 -7.34
N LEU A 181 -13.98 -3.24 -7.27
CA LEU A 181 -12.92 -3.68 -8.17
C LEU A 181 -12.50 -5.12 -7.86
N ALA A 182 -12.12 -5.83 -8.89
CA ALA A 182 -11.41 -7.09 -8.74
C ALA A 182 -10.05 -6.85 -8.06
N ARG A 183 -9.60 -7.81 -7.26
CA ARG A 183 -8.33 -7.71 -6.53
C ARG A 183 -7.16 -7.60 -7.50
N SER A 184 -6.46 -6.48 -7.46
CA SER A 184 -5.33 -6.16 -8.33
C SER A 184 -3.97 -6.43 -7.69
N HIS A 185 -3.94 -6.68 -6.38
CA HIS A 185 -2.71 -6.78 -5.59
C HIS A 185 -1.84 -5.51 -5.63
N SER A 186 -2.47 -4.37 -5.77
CA SER A 186 -1.85 -3.05 -5.85
C SER A 186 -2.45 -2.09 -4.81
N PRO A 187 -1.92 -0.86 -4.63
CA PRO A 187 -2.53 0.16 -3.79
C PRO A 187 -3.99 0.47 -4.14
N ASP A 188 -4.41 0.21 -5.38
CA ASP A 188 -5.79 0.42 -5.82
C ASP A 188 -6.80 -0.43 -5.05
N ASP A 189 -6.38 -1.58 -4.48
CA ASP A 189 -7.23 -2.41 -3.63
C ASP A 189 -7.67 -1.70 -2.34
N LEU A 190 -6.89 -0.70 -1.89
CA LEU A 190 -7.12 0.08 -0.67
C LEU A 190 -7.72 1.47 -0.93
N ALA A 191 -8.05 1.81 -2.18
CA ALA A 191 -8.54 3.12 -2.57
C ALA A 191 -10.05 3.14 -2.82
N ILE A 192 -10.63 4.33 -2.68
CA ILE A 192 -12.01 4.67 -2.98
C ILE A 192 -11.98 5.62 -4.16
N PHE A 193 -12.47 5.19 -5.32
CA PHE A 193 -12.42 5.99 -6.54
C PHE A 193 -13.72 6.73 -6.78
N VAL A 194 -13.60 8.00 -7.12
CA VAL A 194 -14.72 8.87 -7.47
C VAL A 194 -14.40 9.67 -8.74
N ASP A 195 -15.43 10.12 -9.42
CA ASP A 195 -15.27 11.14 -10.47
C ASP A 195 -14.65 12.42 -9.88
N LEU A 196 -13.85 13.14 -10.66
CA LEU A 196 -13.21 14.39 -10.23
C LEU A 196 -14.20 15.41 -9.69
N ARG A 197 -15.38 15.55 -10.33
CA ARG A 197 -16.41 16.48 -9.85
C ARG A 197 -16.93 16.08 -8.49
N THR A 198 -17.05 14.77 -8.20
CA THR A 198 -17.39 14.28 -6.85
C THR A 198 -16.33 14.68 -5.82
N ALA A 199 -15.05 14.58 -6.18
CA ALA A 199 -13.96 15.02 -5.29
C ALA A 199 -14.00 16.54 -5.05
N TRP A 200 -14.34 17.33 -6.06
CA TRP A 200 -14.54 18.78 -5.91
C TRP A 200 -15.77 19.14 -5.09
N VAL A 201 -16.84 18.33 -5.14
CA VAL A 201 -17.99 18.50 -4.22
C VAL A 201 -17.55 18.23 -2.78
N ILE A 202 -16.73 17.19 -2.53
CA ILE A 202 -16.18 16.92 -1.20
C ILE A 202 -15.35 18.12 -0.70
N GLN A 203 -14.67 18.84 -1.57
CA GLN A 203 -13.89 20.02 -1.20
C GLN A 203 -14.74 21.31 -1.10
N GLY A 204 -15.99 21.28 -1.55
CA GLY A 204 -16.89 22.44 -1.50
C GLY A 204 -16.89 23.35 -2.72
N PHE A 205 -16.21 23.00 -3.83
CA PHE A 205 -16.27 23.74 -5.10
C PHE A 205 -17.63 23.57 -5.82
N GLY A 206 -18.31 22.47 -5.56
CA GLY A 206 -19.67 22.22 -6.00
C GLY A 206 -20.56 21.91 -4.81
N HIS A 207 -21.77 22.41 -4.81
CA HIS A 207 -22.77 22.10 -3.79
C HIS A 207 -24.18 22.10 -4.36
N GLY A 208 -25.06 21.36 -3.69
CA GLY A 208 -26.48 21.36 -3.96
C GLY A 208 -27.24 21.89 -2.76
N HIS A 209 -28.26 22.68 -3.01
CA HIS A 209 -29.13 23.19 -1.97
C HIS A 209 -30.62 23.07 -2.38
N GLN A 210 -31.47 23.14 -1.38
CA GLN A 210 -32.94 23.15 -1.65
C GLN A 210 -33.31 24.29 -2.57
N ASP A 211 -34.16 23.99 -3.57
CA ASP A 211 -34.72 25.00 -4.44
C ASP A 211 -35.60 25.94 -3.63
N LEU A 212 -35.08 27.14 -3.36
CA LEU A 212 -35.77 28.19 -2.60
C LEU A 212 -37.05 28.66 -3.24
N VAL A 213 -37.20 28.52 -4.56
CA VAL A 213 -38.39 28.91 -5.30
C VAL A 213 -39.54 27.90 -5.10
N LYS A 214 -39.20 26.63 -4.88
CA LYS A 214 -40.15 25.53 -4.61
C LYS A 214 -40.45 25.37 -3.13
N SER A 215 -39.45 25.62 -2.24
CA SER A 215 -39.67 25.55 -0.80
C SER A 215 -40.26 26.88 -0.31
N ARG A 216 -41.56 26.93 -0.10
CA ARG A 216 -42.26 28.09 0.52
C ARG A 216 -41.96 28.27 2.00
N ASP A 217 -40.78 27.90 2.46
CA ASP A 217 -40.41 27.98 3.87
C ASP A 217 -39.91 29.39 4.19
N ALA A 218 -40.86 30.22 4.73
CA ALA A 218 -40.58 31.59 5.11
C ALA A 218 -39.49 31.78 6.16
N THR A 219 -38.97 30.70 6.77
CA THR A 219 -37.89 30.76 7.74
C THR A 219 -36.50 30.74 7.09
N VAL A 220 -36.40 30.39 5.81
CA VAL A 220 -35.17 30.29 5.05
C VAL A 220 -34.97 31.49 4.11
N ILE A 221 -36.02 32.18 3.74
CA ILE A 221 -36.00 33.33 2.81
C ILE A 221 -35.93 34.61 3.64
N LEU A 222 -34.82 35.36 3.51
CA LEU A 222 -34.63 36.66 4.16
C LEU A 222 -35.29 37.81 3.34
N ASN A 223 -35.17 37.76 2.02
CA ASN A 223 -35.76 38.73 1.10
C ASN A 223 -35.97 38.07 -0.25
N GLN A 224 -37.06 38.43 -0.91
CA GLN A 224 -37.41 37.95 -2.25
C GLN A 224 -37.85 39.15 -3.10
N ASP A 225 -37.01 39.49 -4.09
CA ASP A 225 -37.31 40.44 -5.16
C ASP A 225 -37.58 39.66 -6.47
N GLU A 226 -38.16 40.36 -7.49
CA GLU A 226 -38.51 39.73 -8.78
C GLU A 226 -37.37 38.99 -9.49
N LYS A 227 -36.10 39.21 -9.09
CA LYS A 227 -34.91 38.63 -9.72
C LYS A 227 -33.94 37.99 -8.74
N THR A 228 -34.07 38.19 -7.44
CA THR A 228 -33.14 37.69 -6.44
C THR A 228 -33.84 37.19 -5.20
N VAL A 229 -33.45 35.99 -4.73
CA VAL A 229 -33.90 35.43 -3.47
C VAL A 229 -32.69 35.41 -2.53
N THR A 230 -32.77 36.13 -1.42
CA THR A 230 -31.72 36.14 -0.40
C THR A 230 -32.07 35.11 0.67
N ALA A 231 -31.26 34.09 0.80
CA ALA A 231 -31.45 33.04 1.76
C ALA A 231 -30.73 33.33 3.08
N ASN A 232 -31.22 32.73 4.17
CA ASN A 232 -30.57 32.74 5.45
C ASN A 232 -29.44 31.67 5.49
N ALA A 233 -28.47 31.82 6.40
CA ALA A 233 -27.41 30.83 6.70
C ALA A 233 -27.93 29.44 7.15
N LYS A 234 -29.25 29.29 7.31
CA LYS A 234 -29.93 28.01 7.55
C LYS A 234 -30.22 27.21 6.28
N LEU A 235 -29.72 27.64 5.12
CA LEU A 235 -29.87 26.86 3.88
C LEU A 235 -29.19 25.51 4.08
N LEU A 236 -29.98 24.43 4.05
CA LEU A 236 -29.46 23.08 4.17
C LEU A 236 -28.74 22.70 2.86
N GLN A 237 -27.44 22.55 2.95
CA GLN A 237 -26.67 21.88 1.89
C GLN A 237 -26.93 20.38 1.93
N TYR A 238 -27.05 19.78 0.76
CA TYR A 238 -27.19 18.34 0.66
C TYR A 238 -25.85 17.64 0.94
N THR A 239 -25.87 16.71 1.89
CA THR A 239 -24.73 15.85 2.23
C THR A 239 -24.74 14.52 1.49
N GLU A 240 -25.76 14.26 0.68
CA GLU A 240 -25.94 13.07 -0.16
C GLU A 240 -26.47 13.50 -1.53
N ILE A 241 -25.91 12.93 -2.58
CA ILE A 241 -26.38 13.13 -3.95
C ILE A 241 -27.30 11.97 -4.33
N SER A 242 -28.53 12.29 -4.74
CA SER A 242 -29.54 11.33 -5.16
C SER A 242 -30.15 11.75 -6.50
N GLU A 243 -30.91 10.87 -7.14
CA GLU A 243 -31.60 11.16 -8.39
C GLU A 243 -32.56 12.37 -8.26
N ASP A 244 -33.11 12.59 -7.06
CA ASP A 244 -34.06 13.68 -6.81
C ASP A 244 -33.41 15.05 -6.66
N ASN A 245 -32.10 15.10 -6.32
CA ASN A 245 -31.39 16.36 -6.01
C ASN A 245 -30.16 16.64 -6.89
N ILE A 246 -29.78 15.72 -7.76
CA ILE A 246 -28.57 15.85 -8.61
C ILE A 246 -28.61 17.12 -9.46
N ASP A 247 -29.78 17.50 -9.99
CA ASP A 247 -29.94 18.69 -10.79
C ASP A 247 -29.79 20.01 -10.00
N SER A 248 -29.80 19.94 -8.68
CA SER A 248 -29.55 21.10 -7.81
C SER A 248 -28.05 21.34 -7.55
N PHE A 249 -27.21 20.35 -7.87
CA PHE A 249 -25.77 20.48 -7.71
C PHE A 249 -25.19 21.33 -8.85
N HIS A 250 -24.43 22.34 -8.48
CA HIS A 250 -23.80 23.25 -9.42
C HIS A 250 -22.39 23.61 -8.96
N PHE A 251 -21.57 23.96 -9.92
CA PHE A 251 -20.18 24.36 -9.73
C PHE A 251 -20.04 25.85 -10.02
N HIS A 252 -19.14 26.52 -9.30
CA HIS A 252 -18.94 27.96 -9.43
C HIS A 252 -17.61 28.27 -10.12
N GLY A 253 -17.67 28.96 -11.25
CA GLY A 253 -16.49 29.40 -11.99
C GLY A 253 -16.06 28.42 -13.08
N ASP A 254 -14.82 28.57 -13.53
CA ASP A 254 -14.24 27.75 -14.59
C ASP A 254 -13.59 26.49 -13.99
N GLU A 255 -14.02 25.32 -14.45
CA GLU A 255 -13.47 24.04 -13.98
C GLU A 255 -11.96 23.92 -14.27
N SER A 256 -11.43 24.66 -15.22
CA SER A 256 -9.99 24.67 -15.53
C SER A 256 -9.10 25.14 -14.36
N ILE A 257 -9.64 25.93 -13.44
CA ILE A 257 -8.91 26.40 -12.25
C ILE A 257 -9.07 25.50 -11.03
N TYR A 258 -9.89 24.45 -11.12
CA TYR A 258 -10.12 23.57 -9.98
C TYR A 258 -8.89 22.72 -9.66
N PRO A 259 -8.68 22.44 -8.38
CA PRO A 259 -7.45 21.78 -7.94
C PRO A 259 -7.43 20.30 -8.29
N ILE A 260 -6.23 19.84 -8.63
CA ILE A 260 -5.83 18.43 -8.69
C ILE A 260 -4.46 18.28 -8.02
N THR A 261 -4.09 17.08 -7.59
CA THR A 261 -2.78 16.84 -6.97
C THR A 261 -1.70 16.54 -8.01
N ALA A 262 -2.08 15.86 -9.09
CA ALA A 262 -1.15 15.48 -10.15
C ALA A 262 -1.84 15.21 -11.47
N VAL A 263 -1.08 15.19 -12.55
CA VAL A 263 -1.44 14.63 -13.85
C VAL A 263 -0.53 13.45 -14.14
N LEU A 264 -1.09 12.26 -14.32
CA LEU A 264 -0.39 11.13 -14.88
C LEU A 264 -0.38 11.32 -16.40
N ALA A 265 0.81 11.49 -16.95
CA ALA A 265 0.99 11.64 -18.38
C ALA A 265 1.51 10.35 -18.99
N GLN A 266 0.78 9.82 -19.96
CA GLN A 266 1.14 8.63 -20.72
C GLN A 266 1.63 9.05 -22.11
N PRO A 267 2.95 9.19 -22.33
CA PRO A 267 3.50 9.56 -23.62
C PRO A 267 3.25 8.48 -24.69
N HIS A 268 3.10 8.89 -25.93
CA HIS A 268 2.89 7.95 -27.04
C HIS A 268 4.13 7.12 -27.36
N ASP A 269 5.33 7.69 -27.15
CA ASP A 269 6.63 7.06 -27.35
C ASP A 269 7.73 7.71 -26.49
N ASP A 270 8.95 7.15 -26.54
CA ASP A 270 10.11 7.67 -25.80
C ASP A 270 10.49 9.09 -26.21
N LYS A 271 10.31 9.45 -27.48
CA LYS A 271 10.57 10.79 -27.99
C LYS A 271 9.60 11.79 -27.40
N SER A 272 8.31 11.46 -27.36
CA SER A 272 7.26 12.28 -26.73
C SER A 272 7.52 12.46 -25.23
N SER A 273 7.97 11.40 -24.55
CA SER A 273 8.40 11.47 -23.15
C SER A 273 9.55 12.47 -22.96
N ALA A 274 10.58 12.38 -23.78
CA ALA A 274 11.73 13.29 -23.70
C ALA A 274 11.35 14.75 -24.02
N LEU A 275 10.50 14.98 -25.02
CA LEU A 275 10.02 16.30 -25.41
C LEU A 275 9.16 16.93 -24.29
N LEU A 276 8.26 16.14 -23.71
CA LEU A 276 7.41 16.60 -22.61
C LEU A 276 8.25 16.99 -21.38
N ARG A 277 9.22 16.18 -20.99
CA ARG A 277 10.17 16.50 -19.90
C ARG A 277 10.96 17.77 -20.20
N GLY A 278 11.44 17.93 -21.43
CA GLY A 278 12.18 19.11 -21.87
C GLY A 278 11.35 20.39 -21.79
N ARG A 279 10.05 20.32 -22.09
CA ARG A 279 9.15 21.48 -22.03
C ARG A 279 9.00 22.07 -20.62
N TYR A 280 9.02 21.23 -19.59
CA TYR A 280 8.84 21.64 -18.19
C TYR A 280 10.17 21.83 -17.43
N LEU A 281 11.32 21.72 -18.11
CA LEU A 281 12.64 21.78 -17.45
C LEU A 281 12.84 23.10 -16.70
N ASP A 282 12.48 24.22 -17.35
CA ASP A 282 12.63 25.58 -16.81
C ASP A 282 11.32 26.14 -16.25
N ASP A 283 10.25 25.31 -16.15
CA ASP A 283 8.99 25.75 -15.57
C ASP A 283 9.17 26.04 -14.07
N ILE A 284 8.57 27.13 -13.60
CA ILE A 284 8.66 27.56 -12.20
C ILE A 284 7.50 27.06 -11.33
N VAL A 285 6.41 26.62 -11.95
CA VAL A 285 5.17 26.17 -11.30
C VAL A 285 5.07 24.66 -11.28
N TYR A 286 5.37 24.04 -12.42
CA TYR A 286 5.22 22.60 -12.61
C TYR A 286 6.57 21.89 -12.62
N GLN A 287 6.55 20.63 -12.21
CA GLN A 287 7.63 19.68 -12.40
C GLN A 287 7.10 18.43 -13.10
N VAL A 288 7.94 17.86 -13.95
CA VAL A 288 7.71 16.53 -14.55
C VAL A 288 8.67 15.56 -13.93
N VAL A 289 8.12 14.51 -13.36
CA VAL A 289 8.87 13.50 -12.61
C VAL A 289 8.68 12.14 -13.29
N LYS A 290 9.76 11.39 -13.44
CA LYS A 290 9.69 9.97 -13.76
C LYS A 290 9.68 9.21 -12.43
N PRO A 291 8.57 8.54 -12.07
CA PRO A 291 8.44 7.89 -10.77
C PRO A 291 9.53 6.85 -10.50
N ASP A 292 9.95 6.12 -11.53
CA ASP A 292 11.02 5.13 -11.44
C ASP A 292 12.33 5.72 -10.92
N ASP A 293 12.75 6.90 -11.46
CA ASP A 293 13.98 7.59 -11.04
C ASP A 293 13.90 8.04 -9.55
N VAL A 294 12.70 8.42 -9.09
CA VAL A 294 12.47 8.86 -7.70
C VAL A 294 12.50 7.68 -6.73
N ILE A 295 11.81 6.59 -7.11
CA ILE A 295 11.80 5.37 -6.29
C ILE A 295 13.17 4.71 -6.26
N GLU A 296 13.92 4.73 -7.40
CA GLU A 296 15.31 4.26 -7.42
C GLU A 296 16.19 5.06 -6.45
N GLY A 297 16.08 6.40 -6.45
CA GLY A 297 16.79 7.26 -5.49
C GLY A 297 16.40 7.00 -4.03
N LEU A 298 15.12 6.73 -3.75
CA LEU A 298 14.65 6.28 -2.44
C LEU A 298 15.29 4.93 -2.08
N MET A 299 15.29 3.99 -3.03
CA MET A 299 15.87 2.67 -2.84
C MET A 299 17.37 2.72 -2.58
N GLU A 300 18.14 3.60 -3.24
CA GLU A 300 19.58 3.77 -2.96
C GLU A 300 19.84 4.12 -1.48
N ASN A 301 19.01 4.96 -0.87
CA ASN A 301 19.06 5.25 0.54
C ASN A 301 18.70 4.01 1.39
N ILE A 302 17.69 3.25 0.98
CA ILE A 302 17.30 1.99 1.61
C ILE A 302 18.41 0.93 1.43
N PHE A 303 19.10 0.86 0.29
CA PHE A 303 20.23 -0.04 0.07
C PHE A 303 21.38 0.24 1.03
N ARG A 304 21.61 1.48 1.41
CA ARG A 304 22.58 1.82 2.46
C ARG A 304 22.19 1.21 3.81
N ILE A 305 20.90 1.26 4.15
CA ILE A 305 20.33 0.59 5.33
C ILE A 305 20.40 -0.93 5.17
N LYS A 306 20.12 -1.46 3.98
CA LYS A 306 20.21 -2.90 3.66
C LYS A 306 21.62 -3.45 3.88
N ASN A 307 22.67 -2.70 3.54
CA ASN A 307 24.05 -3.08 3.84
C ASN A 307 24.33 -3.18 5.34
N VAL A 308 23.76 -2.27 6.14
CA VAL A 308 23.83 -2.36 7.60
C VAL A 308 23.08 -3.59 8.12
N ILE A 309 21.88 -3.84 7.60
CA ILE A 309 21.08 -5.02 7.94
C ILE A 309 21.83 -6.30 7.57
N ASN A 310 22.44 -6.37 6.38
CA ASN A 310 23.24 -7.50 5.94
C ASN A 310 24.46 -7.73 6.85
N ALA A 311 25.12 -6.67 7.30
CA ALA A 311 26.21 -6.77 8.28
C ALA A 311 25.70 -7.33 9.62
N VAL A 312 24.55 -6.89 10.09
CA VAL A 312 23.91 -7.44 11.30
C VAL A 312 23.53 -8.91 11.12
N ILE A 313 22.94 -9.28 9.98
CA ILE A 313 22.62 -10.67 9.62
C ILE A 313 23.91 -11.54 9.66
N PHE A 314 25.01 -11.04 9.11
CA PHE A 314 26.29 -11.74 9.12
C PHE A 314 26.82 -11.96 10.54
N ILE A 315 26.78 -10.93 11.39
CA ILE A 315 27.20 -11.01 12.81
C ILE A 315 26.31 -11.99 13.57
N VAL A 316 24.99 -11.92 13.38
CA VAL A 316 24.02 -12.85 13.99
C VAL A 316 24.27 -14.27 13.49
N GLY A 317 24.59 -14.45 12.21
CA GLY A 317 24.96 -15.74 11.63
C GLY A 317 26.20 -16.35 12.33
N ILE A 318 27.26 -15.56 12.53
CA ILE A 318 28.43 -16.00 13.27
C ILE A 318 28.06 -16.35 14.72
N ALA A 319 27.31 -15.50 15.40
CA ALA A 319 26.87 -15.75 16.78
C ALA A 319 26.03 -17.04 16.87
N THR A 320 25.22 -17.32 15.87
CA THR A 320 24.44 -18.56 15.76
C THR A 320 25.32 -19.78 15.66
N VAL A 321 26.30 -19.74 14.76
CA VAL A 321 27.28 -20.86 14.61
C VAL A 321 28.03 -21.10 15.90
N LEU A 322 28.52 -20.03 16.55
CA LEU A 322 29.21 -20.14 17.84
C LEU A 322 28.30 -20.73 18.93
N THR A 323 27.06 -20.31 18.98
CA THR A 323 26.07 -20.82 19.95
C THR A 323 25.81 -22.31 19.71
N ILE A 324 25.62 -22.73 18.45
CA ILE A 324 25.47 -24.14 18.08
C ILE A 324 26.69 -24.95 18.55
N VAL A 325 27.89 -24.48 18.26
CA VAL A 325 29.15 -25.12 18.67
C VAL A 325 29.21 -25.22 20.19
N LEU A 326 28.91 -24.13 20.92
CA LEU A 326 28.97 -24.09 22.39
C LEU A 326 27.95 -25.10 23.01
N VAL A 327 26.73 -25.09 22.56
CA VAL A 327 25.67 -26.02 23.00
C VAL A 327 26.12 -27.46 22.71
N PHE A 328 26.77 -27.64 21.59
CA PHE A 328 27.31 -28.94 21.19
C PHE A 328 28.41 -29.43 22.15
N ILE A 329 29.39 -28.56 22.42
CA ILE A 329 30.47 -28.86 23.40
C ILE A 329 29.86 -29.18 24.79
N LEU A 330 28.85 -28.40 25.21
CA LEU A 330 28.18 -28.62 26.48
C LEU A 330 27.43 -29.98 26.49
N SER A 331 26.76 -30.33 25.40
CA SER A 331 26.13 -31.64 25.25
C SER A 331 27.11 -32.79 25.36
N LEU A 332 28.27 -32.65 24.72
CA LEU A 332 29.35 -33.62 24.82
C LEU A 332 29.88 -33.77 26.27
N ARG A 333 30.05 -32.65 26.99
CA ARG A 333 30.46 -32.68 28.39
C ARG A 333 29.51 -33.43 29.30
N ILE A 334 28.20 -33.15 29.17
CA ILE A 334 27.14 -33.81 29.97
C ILE A 334 27.12 -35.32 29.71
N ARG A 335 27.42 -35.74 28.48
CA ARG A 335 27.36 -37.14 28.05
C ARG A 335 28.70 -37.90 28.19
N ARG A 336 29.70 -37.26 28.76
CA ARG A 336 31.04 -37.85 28.84
C ARG A 336 31.05 -39.22 29.52
N ASP A 337 30.26 -39.42 30.58
CA ASP A 337 30.17 -40.68 31.33
C ASP A 337 29.41 -41.76 30.56
N GLU A 338 28.33 -41.41 29.84
CA GLU A 338 27.65 -42.32 28.93
C GLU A 338 28.57 -42.81 27.81
N MET A 339 29.35 -41.85 27.23
CA MET A 339 30.32 -42.13 26.17
C MET A 339 31.46 -43.05 26.66
N ASN A 340 31.95 -42.82 27.88
CA ASN A 340 32.96 -43.66 28.50
C ASN A 340 32.44 -45.07 28.76
N THR A 341 31.15 -45.21 29.13
CA THR A 341 30.51 -46.49 29.32
C THR A 341 30.39 -47.26 28.01
N ILE A 342 29.95 -46.61 26.93
CA ILE A 342 29.87 -47.16 25.57
C ILE A 342 31.27 -47.63 25.09
N PHE A 343 32.29 -46.84 25.39
CA PHE A 343 33.68 -47.17 25.04
C PHE A 343 34.17 -48.40 25.85
N ARG A 344 33.84 -48.51 27.14
CA ARG A 344 34.20 -49.64 27.99
C ARG A 344 33.51 -50.94 27.55
N ILE A 345 32.36 -50.88 26.92
CA ILE A 345 31.65 -52.04 26.36
C ILE A 345 32.26 -52.51 25.02
N GLY A 346 33.28 -51.80 24.50
CA GLY A 346 34.05 -52.22 23.32
C GLY A 346 33.72 -51.43 22.02
N CYS A 347 32.90 -50.39 22.08
CA CYS A 347 32.67 -49.53 20.90
C CYS A 347 33.88 -48.70 20.53
N SER A 348 34.18 -48.59 19.24
CA SER A 348 35.27 -47.74 18.74
C SER A 348 34.97 -46.25 18.91
N ARG A 349 36.00 -45.41 19.05
CA ARG A 349 35.88 -43.94 19.10
C ARG A 349 35.17 -43.42 17.84
N MET A 350 35.41 -44.04 16.69
CA MET A 350 34.78 -43.67 15.42
C MET A 350 33.24 -43.90 15.43
N THR A 351 32.79 -44.99 16.06
CA THR A 351 31.37 -45.31 16.20
C THR A 351 30.65 -44.25 17.06
N THR A 352 31.26 -43.83 18.13
CA THR A 352 30.76 -42.81 19.04
C THR A 352 30.69 -41.42 18.34
N MET A 353 31.73 -41.05 17.56
CA MET A 353 31.69 -39.81 16.76
C MET A 353 30.63 -39.84 15.69
N ARG A 354 30.41 -40.97 15.00
CA ARG A 354 29.33 -41.13 14.02
C ARG A 354 27.95 -40.99 14.65
N LEU A 355 27.75 -41.49 15.86
CA LEU A 355 26.47 -41.34 16.57
C LEU A 355 26.17 -39.88 16.88
N LEU A 356 27.17 -39.14 17.38
CA LEU A 356 27.03 -37.72 17.66
C LEU A 356 26.79 -36.90 16.38
N ALA A 357 27.56 -37.18 15.33
CA ALA A 357 27.35 -36.51 14.03
C ALA A 357 25.97 -36.78 13.47
N ALA A 358 25.40 -37.98 13.62
CA ALA A 358 24.04 -38.31 13.20
C ALA A 358 22.98 -37.54 14.00
N GLU A 359 23.19 -37.39 15.34
CA GLU A 359 22.27 -36.59 16.17
C GLU A 359 22.22 -35.11 15.72
N ILE A 360 23.41 -34.51 15.48
CA ILE A 360 23.47 -33.13 14.98
C ILE A 360 22.78 -33.00 13.65
N LEU A 361 23.06 -33.92 12.75
CA LEU A 361 22.48 -33.90 11.40
C LEU A 361 20.96 -33.94 11.47
N ILE A 362 20.38 -34.78 12.35
CA ILE A 362 18.92 -34.85 12.54
C ILE A 362 18.38 -33.52 13.06
N ILE A 363 19.03 -32.90 14.06
CA ILE A 363 18.60 -31.62 14.63
C ILE A 363 18.69 -30.51 13.58
N LEU A 364 19.78 -30.44 12.83
CA LEU A 364 19.97 -29.42 11.77
C LEU A 364 18.96 -29.60 10.64
N LEU A 365 18.70 -30.84 10.19
CA LEU A 365 17.71 -31.12 9.16
C LEU A 365 16.28 -30.77 9.61
N ALA A 366 15.93 -31.10 10.86
CA ALA A 366 14.65 -30.75 11.44
C ALA A 366 14.48 -29.23 11.56
N SER A 367 15.52 -28.51 12.01
CA SER A 367 15.52 -27.06 12.10
C SER A 367 15.43 -26.40 10.72
N ALA A 368 16.16 -26.90 9.73
CA ALA A 368 16.09 -26.41 8.35
C ALA A 368 14.72 -26.62 7.74
N LEU A 369 14.10 -27.78 7.96
CA LEU A 369 12.76 -28.08 7.45
C LEU A 369 11.70 -27.21 8.11
N LEU A 370 11.79 -26.95 9.41
CA LEU A 370 10.90 -26.07 10.12
C LEU A 370 11.09 -24.60 9.66
N CYS A 371 12.35 -24.16 9.50
CA CYS A 371 12.68 -22.83 9.01
C CYS A 371 12.14 -22.61 7.60
N THR A 372 12.33 -23.55 6.68
CA THR A 372 11.81 -23.44 5.30
C THR A 372 10.28 -23.42 5.26
N ALA A 373 9.61 -24.18 6.11
CA ALA A 373 8.17 -24.14 6.23
C ALA A 373 7.65 -22.79 6.73
N LEU A 374 8.31 -22.20 7.73
CA LEU A 374 7.97 -20.88 8.24
C LEU A 374 8.26 -19.78 7.22
N LEU A 375 9.38 -19.83 6.49
CA LEU A 375 9.70 -18.88 5.43
C LEU A 375 8.72 -18.97 4.26
N TRP A 376 8.25 -20.16 3.93
CA TRP A 376 7.22 -20.35 2.91
C TRP A 376 5.89 -19.70 3.32
N LEU A 377 5.49 -19.83 4.59
CA LEU A 377 4.31 -19.15 5.16
C LEU A 377 4.48 -17.63 5.10
N VAL A 378 5.66 -17.10 5.46
CA VAL A 378 5.94 -15.65 5.34
C VAL A 378 5.82 -15.21 3.88
N LYS A 379 6.40 -15.96 2.93
CA LYS A 379 6.37 -15.61 1.51
C LYS A 379 4.95 -15.55 0.94
N ILE A 380 4.07 -16.49 1.32
CA ILE A 380 2.66 -16.48 0.88
C ILE A 380 1.91 -15.26 1.42
N ASN A 381 2.20 -14.86 2.66
CA ASN A 381 1.52 -13.76 3.32
C ASN A 381 2.25 -12.42 3.19
N SER A 382 3.45 -12.39 2.58
CA SER A 382 4.28 -11.18 2.50
C SER A 382 3.60 -10.02 1.78
N GLY A 383 2.88 -10.28 0.70
CA GLY A 383 2.13 -9.25 -0.02
C GLY A 383 1.03 -8.59 0.82
N GLY A 384 0.34 -9.35 1.68
CA GLY A 384 -0.64 -8.82 2.63
C GLY A 384 0.00 -8.07 3.79
N LEU A 385 1.11 -8.58 4.33
CA LEU A 385 1.86 -7.94 5.40
C LEU A 385 2.45 -6.61 4.93
N VAL A 386 3.10 -6.58 3.78
CA VAL A 386 3.68 -5.36 3.21
C VAL A 386 2.62 -4.27 3.05
N ARG A 387 1.44 -4.60 2.51
CA ARG A 387 0.34 -3.66 2.36
C ARG A 387 -0.20 -3.12 3.70
N SER A 388 -0.22 -3.94 4.75
CA SER A 388 -0.69 -3.49 6.07
C SER A 388 0.31 -2.62 6.83
N PHE A 389 1.58 -2.56 6.40
CA PHE A 389 2.63 -1.78 7.05
C PHE A 389 3.10 -0.57 6.24
N ILE A 390 2.88 -0.56 4.91
CA ILE A 390 3.33 0.51 4.01
C ILE A 390 2.15 1.40 3.58
N LEU A 391 0.95 0.86 3.59
CA LEU A 391 -0.33 1.50 3.29
C LEU A 391 -1.30 1.36 4.47
#